data_7c3058b81bcfb1ee2fe99c43ba5bf083
#
_entry.id   7c3058b81bcfb1ee2fe99c43ba5bf083
#
_cell.length_a   1.000
_cell.length_b   1.000
_cell.length_c   1.000
_cell.angle_alpha   90.00
_cell.angle_beta   90.00
_cell.angle_gamma   90.00
#
_symmetry.space_group_name_H-M   'P 1'
#
loop_
_entity.id
_entity.type
_entity.pdbx_description
1 polymer ?
#
loop_
_entity_poly.entity_id
_entity_poly.type
_entity_poly.pdbx_seq_one_letter_code
_entity_poly.pdbx_strand_id
1 'polypeptide(L)'
;MAHHDFNMPITEAQARSLRVEDTVTLNGTLYGIRDATQIAMFDRGRRTRFDLAGHAVIHTAPNVRKSAAGYEPICVGTTTSDRMERFTRPLMQQYGVRLVIGKGGLREDSLQSFAQMGGAYLAIIGGTAALETTWIEAIEDVDLDDLNPESLWKFRVKGFGPLLVAMDSQGGSLYSKVSAAAKDRRAAALARLGVRIARN
;
A
#
# COMPACT_ATOMS: atom_id res chain seq x y z
N MET A 1 -12.92 -0.19 16.16
CA MET A 1 -12.02 0.71 15.39
C MET A 1 -11.07 1.39 16.37
N ALA A 2 -9.81 1.03 16.34
CA ALA A 2 -8.73 1.68 17.10
C ALA A 2 -7.94 2.61 16.16
N HIS A 3 -7.21 3.56 16.75
CA HIS A 3 -6.22 4.36 16.03
C HIS A 3 -4.83 4.00 16.53
N HIS A 4 -3.91 3.76 15.60
CA HIS A 4 -2.52 3.44 15.87
C HIS A 4 -1.61 4.52 15.30
N ASP A 5 -0.67 5.00 16.10
CA ASP A 5 0.38 5.92 15.66
C ASP A 5 1.73 5.19 15.71
N PHE A 6 2.35 5.01 14.55
CA PHE A 6 3.59 4.25 14.43
C PHE A 6 4.75 5.09 13.96
N ASN A 7 5.89 4.89 14.64
CA ASN A 7 7.20 5.32 14.16
C ASN A 7 7.87 4.16 13.43
N MET A 8 8.19 4.35 12.16
CA MET A 8 8.83 3.33 11.33
C MET A 8 10.33 3.18 11.68
N PRO A 9 10.88 1.96 11.68
CA PRO A 9 10.24 0.69 11.36
C PRO A 9 9.41 0.12 12.52
N ILE A 10 8.42 -0.73 12.19
CA ILE A 10 7.60 -1.45 13.17
C ILE A 10 8.00 -2.92 13.29
N THR A 11 7.65 -3.51 14.42
CA THR A 11 7.82 -4.94 14.67
C THR A 11 6.70 -5.76 14.04
N GLU A 12 6.93 -7.08 13.90
CA GLU A 12 5.88 -8.01 13.48
C GLU A 12 4.68 -8.01 14.46
N ALA A 13 4.94 -7.93 15.76
CA ALA A 13 3.88 -7.88 16.76
C ALA A 13 2.97 -6.66 16.60
N GLN A 14 3.54 -5.50 16.28
CA GLN A 14 2.78 -4.29 15.98
C GLN A 14 1.94 -4.45 14.71
N ALA A 15 2.51 -5.00 13.63
CA ALA A 15 1.74 -5.28 12.42
C ALA A 15 0.60 -6.27 12.68
N ARG A 16 0.83 -7.32 13.49
CA ARG A 16 -0.20 -8.30 13.87
C ARG A 16 -1.26 -7.78 14.84
N SER A 17 -1.04 -6.64 15.49
CA SER A 17 -2.06 -6.02 16.35
C SER A 17 -3.16 -5.31 15.55
N LEU A 18 -2.90 -4.94 14.30
CA LEU A 18 -3.85 -4.25 13.43
C LEU A 18 -5.06 -5.13 13.10
N ARG A 19 -6.22 -4.49 13.06
CA ARG A 19 -7.49 -5.11 12.65
C ARG A 19 -8.14 -4.30 11.54
N VAL A 20 -8.82 -4.99 10.66
CA VAL A 20 -9.68 -4.34 9.65
C VAL A 20 -10.58 -3.31 10.31
N GLU A 21 -10.73 -2.16 9.66
CA GLU A 21 -11.45 -0.95 10.13
C GLU A 21 -10.69 -0.12 11.18
N ASP A 22 -9.50 -0.53 11.63
CA ASP A 22 -8.62 0.37 12.39
C ASP A 22 -8.03 1.44 11.47
N THR A 23 -7.52 2.51 12.07
CA THR A 23 -6.78 3.56 11.35
C THR A 23 -5.35 3.66 11.83
N VAL A 24 -4.45 4.03 10.91
CA VAL A 24 -3.01 4.10 11.17
C VAL A 24 -2.46 5.44 10.70
N THR A 25 -1.65 6.07 11.53
CA THR A 25 -0.79 7.21 11.16
C THR A 25 0.67 6.79 11.23
N LEU A 26 1.47 7.17 10.23
CA LEU A 26 2.87 6.78 10.13
C LEU A 26 3.81 7.98 10.25
N ASN A 27 4.92 7.78 10.94
CA ASN A 27 6.01 8.74 11.07
C ASN A 27 7.35 8.07 10.75
N GLY A 28 8.33 8.85 10.28
CA GLY A 28 9.67 8.36 9.95
C GLY A 28 9.83 8.00 8.49
N THR A 29 10.40 6.84 8.18
CA THR A 29 10.72 6.46 6.81
C THR A 29 9.58 5.68 6.15
N LEU A 30 9.17 6.14 4.96
CA LEU A 30 8.22 5.47 4.06
C LEU A 30 8.89 5.27 2.70
N TYR A 31 8.74 4.10 2.10
CA TYR A 31 9.29 3.84 0.76
C TYR A 31 8.22 3.91 -0.32
N GLY A 32 8.51 4.65 -1.40
CA GLY A 32 7.68 4.68 -2.60
C GLY A 32 8.15 3.64 -3.60
N ILE A 33 7.24 2.80 -4.08
CA ILE A 33 7.55 1.70 -5.01
C ILE A 33 6.40 1.53 -6.01
N ARG A 34 6.73 1.06 -7.22
CA ARG A 34 5.70 0.80 -8.23
C ARG A 34 6.08 -0.37 -9.13
N ASP A 35 5.37 -0.55 -10.25
CA ASP A 35 5.50 -1.70 -11.16
C ASP A 35 6.94 -1.90 -11.65
N ALA A 36 7.57 -0.88 -12.25
CA ALA A 36 8.91 -1.02 -12.82
C ALA A 36 9.97 -1.39 -11.78
N THR A 37 9.89 -0.80 -10.58
CA THR A 37 10.78 -1.14 -9.47
C THR A 37 10.62 -2.59 -9.05
N GLN A 38 9.39 -3.04 -8.84
CA GLN A 38 9.12 -4.40 -8.39
C GLN A 38 9.50 -5.44 -9.46
N ILE A 39 9.23 -5.14 -10.74
CA ILE A 39 9.72 -5.95 -11.87
C ILE A 39 11.25 -6.02 -11.88
N ALA A 40 11.92 -4.89 -11.70
CA ALA A 40 13.37 -4.84 -11.65
C ALA A 40 13.94 -5.69 -10.51
N MET A 41 13.34 -5.59 -9.31
CA MET A 41 13.78 -6.33 -8.13
C MET A 41 13.50 -7.82 -8.23
N PHE A 42 12.27 -8.22 -8.58
CA PHE A 42 11.82 -9.61 -8.45
C PHE A 42 11.91 -10.42 -9.75
N ASP A 43 11.71 -9.80 -10.92
CA ASP A 43 11.79 -10.52 -12.19
C ASP A 43 13.18 -10.45 -12.81
N ARG A 44 13.93 -9.35 -12.56
CA ARG A 44 15.26 -9.12 -13.14
C ARG A 44 16.40 -9.24 -12.11
N GLY A 45 16.10 -9.56 -10.87
CA GLY A 45 17.07 -9.81 -9.80
C GLY A 45 17.91 -8.61 -9.37
N ARG A 46 17.45 -7.38 -9.66
CA ARG A 46 18.11 -6.16 -9.17
C ARG A 46 17.94 -6.04 -7.66
N ARG A 47 18.99 -5.67 -6.96
CA ARG A 47 18.94 -5.46 -5.51
C ARG A 47 18.88 -3.97 -5.21
N THR A 48 18.16 -3.62 -4.15
CA THR A 48 18.20 -2.29 -3.57
C THR A 48 19.25 -2.20 -2.47
N ARG A 49 19.81 -1.00 -2.31
CA ARG A 49 20.69 -0.65 -1.18
C ARG A 49 19.93 -0.24 0.08
N PHE A 50 18.60 -0.09 -0.01
CA PHE A 50 17.78 0.28 1.14
C PHE A 50 17.40 -0.93 1.97
N ASP A 51 17.38 -0.73 3.30
CA ASP A 51 16.79 -1.67 4.24
C ASP A 51 15.29 -1.37 4.41
N LEU A 52 14.45 -2.26 3.93
CA LEU A 52 12.99 -2.12 4.01
C LEU A 52 12.39 -2.88 5.19
N ALA A 53 13.22 -3.58 5.99
CA ALA A 53 12.73 -4.43 7.06
C ALA A 53 11.95 -3.63 8.11
N GLY A 54 10.74 -4.08 8.40
CA GLY A 54 9.82 -3.41 9.33
C GLY A 54 9.15 -2.14 8.78
N HIS A 55 9.47 -1.72 7.55
CA HIS A 55 8.92 -0.49 7.00
C HIS A 55 7.61 -0.70 6.23
N ALA A 56 6.98 0.43 5.91
CA ALA A 56 5.86 0.53 4.98
C ALA A 56 6.36 0.86 3.57
N VAL A 57 5.66 0.33 2.57
CA VAL A 57 5.78 0.78 1.19
C VAL A 57 4.47 1.41 0.71
N ILE A 58 4.55 2.48 -0.06
CA ILE A 58 3.40 3.08 -0.75
C ILE A 58 3.53 2.85 -2.25
N HIS A 59 2.49 2.36 -2.87
CA HIS A 59 2.42 2.19 -4.32
C HIS A 59 2.26 3.56 -5.00
N THR A 60 3.35 4.13 -5.47
CA THR A 60 3.41 5.48 -6.05
C THR A 60 4.46 5.62 -7.13
N ALA A 61 4.28 6.59 -8.00
CA ALA A 61 5.30 7.19 -8.85
C ALA A 61 5.17 8.70 -8.67
N PRO A 62 6.02 9.33 -7.86
CA PRO A 62 5.88 10.73 -7.51
C PRO A 62 6.20 11.64 -8.70
N ASN A 63 5.51 12.77 -8.79
CA ASN A 63 5.98 13.91 -9.58
C ASN A 63 6.91 14.73 -8.70
N VAL A 64 8.15 14.89 -9.15
CA VAL A 64 9.23 15.53 -8.39
C VAL A 64 9.93 16.60 -9.21
N ARG A 65 10.51 17.58 -8.54
CA ARG A 65 11.45 18.53 -9.12
C ARG A 65 12.87 18.10 -8.74
N LYS A 66 13.72 17.90 -9.73
CA LYS A 66 15.15 17.66 -9.49
C LYS A 66 15.87 18.99 -9.37
N SER A 67 16.68 19.17 -8.33
CA SER A 67 17.53 20.31 -8.08
C SER A 67 18.96 19.87 -7.77
N ALA A 68 19.89 20.81 -7.61
CA ALA A 68 21.25 20.51 -7.17
C ALA A 68 21.31 19.93 -5.74
N ALA A 69 20.28 20.18 -4.93
CA ALA A 69 20.15 19.67 -3.56
C ALA A 69 19.45 18.28 -3.46
N GLY A 70 19.01 17.73 -4.60
CA GLY A 70 18.27 16.46 -4.64
C GLY A 70 16.87 16.58 -5.26
N TYR A 71 15.89 15.87 -4.71
CA TYR A 71 14.52 15.85 -5.22
C TYR A 71 13.55 16.54 -4.26
N GLU A 72 12.66 17.34 -4.81
CA GLU A 72 11.56 17.98 -4.08
C GLU A 72 10.23 17.36 -4.50
N PRO A 73 9.33 16.95 -3.57
CA PRO A 73 8.02 16.41 -3.92
C PRO A 73 7.13 17.54 -4.45
N ILE A 74 6.58 17.37 -5.66
CA ILE A 74 5.55 18.26 -6.22
C ILE A 74 4.17 17.66 -5.97
N CYS A 75 4.02 16.37 -6.28
CA CYS A 75 2.77 15.64 -6.10
C CYS A 75 3.08 14.15 -5.93
N VAL A 76 2.73 13.61 -4.78
CA VAL A 76 2.90 12.18 -4.47
C VAL A 76 1.53 11.59 -4.20
N GLY A 77 1.02 10.84 -5.17
CA GLY A 77 -0.29 10.22 -5.09
C GLY A 77 -0.22 8.72 -5.27
N THR A 78 -1.12 8.04 -4.59
CA THR A 78 -1.18 6.58 -4.60
C THR A 78 -1.71 6.03 -5.92
N THR A 79 -1.08 4.99 -6.44
CA THR A 79 -1.57 4.22 -7.59
C THR A 79 -2.39 3.00 -7.17
N THR A 80 -3.10 2.38 -8.12
CA THR A 80 -3.87 1.16 -7.88
C THR A 80 -2.95 -0.03 -7.62
N SER A 81 -3.20 -0.76 -6.53
CA SER A 81 -2.36 -1.84 -6.03
C SER A 81 -2.59 -3.19 -6.72
N ASP A 82 -3.79 -3.45 -7.20
CA ASP A 82 -4.25 -4.77 -7.66
C ASP A 82 -3.28 -5.47 -8.64
N ARG A 83 -2.69 -4.74 -9.59
CA ARG A 83 -1.75 -5.32 -10.55
C ARG A 83 -0.38 -5.69 -9.95
N MET A 84 -0.08 -5.21 -8.74
CA MET A 84 1.15 -5.51 -8.00
C MET A 84 0.97 -6.65 -6.98
N GLU A 85 -0.19 -7.31 -6.98
CA GLU A 85 -0.55 -8.42 -6.09
C GLU A 85 0.59 -9.43 -5.93
N ARG A 86 1.16 -9.92 -7.04
CA ARG A 86 2.18 -10.96 -7.07
C ARG A 86 3.49 -10.59 -6.35
N PHE A 87 3.69 -9.31 -6.09
CA PHE A 87 4.90 -8.80 -5.45
C PHE A 87 4.80 -8.67 -3.93
N THR A 88 3.59 -8.74 -3.36
CA THR A 88 3.41 -8.62 -1.90
C THR A 88 4.21 -9.69 -1.15
N ARG A 89 4.09 -10.95 -1.56
CA ARG A 89 4.81 -12.06 -0.92
C ARG A 89 6.33 -11.88 -0.96
N PRO A 90 6.98 -11.67 -2.12
CA PRO A 90 8.42 -11.48 -2.16
C PRO A 90 8.89 -10.20 -1.45
N LEU A 91 8.12 -9.10 -1.44
CA LEU A 91 8.43 -7.92 -0.64
C LEU A 91 8.54 -8.25 0.85
N MET A 92 7.58 -9.03 1.36
CA MET A 92 7.59 -9.42 2.77
C MET A 92 8.70 -10.44 3.08
N GLN A 93 8.87 -11.46 2.22
CA GLN A 93 9.83 -12.55 2.47
C GLN A 93 11.28 -12.10 2.34
N GLN A 94 11.60 -11.32 1.31
CA GLN A 94 12.99 -10.98 0.98
C GLN A 94 13.44 -9.68 1.65
N TYR A 95 12.50 -8.75 1.87
CA TYR A 95 12.82 -7.41 2.37
C TYR A 95 12.15 -7.07 3.71
N GLY A 96 11.35 -7.97 4.27
CA GLY A 96 10.74 -7.76 5.59
C GLY A 96 9.73 -6.62 5.68
N VAL A 97 9.17 -6.17 4.55
CA VAL A 97 8.12 -5.14 4.52
C VAL A 97 6.92 -5.60 5.35
N ARG A 98 6.34 -4.70 6.15
CA ARG A 98 5.21 -5.01 7.04
C ARG A 98 3.90 -4.38 6.59
N LEU A 99 3.94 -3.20 5.99
CA LEU A 99 2.74 -2.49 5.59
C LEU A 99 2.82 -2.14 4.11
N VAL A 100 1.72 -2.37 3.40
CA VAL A 100 1.57 -1.96 2.00
C VAL A 100 0.46 -0.93 1.92
N ILE A 101 0.77 0.27 1.42
CA ILE A 101 -0.19 1.37 1.27
C ILE A 101 -0.57 1.50 -0.20
N GLY A 102 -1.87 1.62 -0.45
CA GLY A 102 -2.34 1.79 -1.81
C GLY A 102 -3.83 2.03 -1.93
N LYS A 103 -4.34 2.02 -3.16
CA LYS A 103 -5.78 2.05 -3.44
C LYS A 103 -6.20 0.87 -4.31
N GLY A 104 -7.51 0.57 -4.34
CA GLY A 104 -8.08 -0.49 -5.16
C GLY A 104 -7.92 -1.91 -4.57
N GLY A 105 -7.16 -2.04 -3.49
CA GLY A 105 -7.01 -3.31 -2.77
C GLY A 105 -5.98 -4.25 -3.37
N LEU A 106 -5.78 -5.33 -2.64
CA LEU A 106 -5.04 -6.52 -3.02
C LEU A 106 -5.97 -7.73 -2.90
N ARG A 107 -5.49 -8.91 -3.28
CA ARG A 107 -6.28 -10.14 -3.37
C ARG A 107 -5.85 -11.16 -2.32
N GLU A 108 -6.25 -12.41 -2.55
CA GLU A 108 -6.10 -13.52 -1.63
C GLU A 108 -4.64 -13.89 -1.32
N ASP A 109 -3.74 -13.85 -2.32
CA ASP A 109 -2.33 -14.21 -2.12
C ASP A 109 -1.62 -13.21 -1.20
N SER A 110 -1.99 -11.93 -1.29
CA SER A 110 -1.52 -10.90 -0.37
C SER A 110 -2.10 -11.10 1.03
N LEU A 111 -3.39 -11.41 1.15
CA LEU A 111 -4.03 -11.68 2.45
C LEU A 111 -3.35 -12.85 3.17
N GLN A 112 -3.08 -13.94 2.46
CA GLN A 112 -2.32 -15.07 2.98
C GLN A 112 -0.88 -14.69 3.37
N SER A 113 -0.24 -13.80 2.60
CA SER A 113 1.10 -13.31 2.90
C SER A 113 1.11 -12.49 4.19
N PHE A 114 0.12 -11.61 4.40
CA PHE A 114 -0.06 -10.86 5.63
C PHE A 114 -0.30 -11.79 6.83
N ALA A 115 -1.13 -12.80 6.67
CA ALA A 115 -1.39 -13.78 7.73
C ALA A 115 -0.13 -14.57 8.13
N GLN A 116 0.63 -15.05 7.16
CA GLN A 116 1.81 -15.87 7.39
C GLN A 116 2.96 -15.08 8.02
N MET A 117 3.22 -13.86 7.54
CA MET A 117 4.43 -13.10 7.87
C MET A 117 4.18 -11.89 8.78
N GLY A 118 2.93 -11.61 9.14
CA GLY A 118 2.57 -10.45 9.95
C GLY A 118 2.70 -9.14 9.17
N GLY A 119 1.59 -8.71 8.57
CA GLY A 119 1.52 -7.48 7.81
C GLY A 119 0.09 -7.00 7.62
N ALA A 120 -0.07 -5.86 6.95
CA ALA A 120 -1.38 -5.31 6.62
C ALA A 120 -1.37 -4.50 5.33
N TYR A 121 -2.53 -4.42 4.70
CA TYR A 121 -2.78 -3.45 3.63
C TYR A 121 -3.55 -2.26 4.18
N LEU A 122 -2.99 -1.08 3.97
CA LEU A 122 -3.54 0.20 4.39
C LEU A 122 -4.10 0.93 3.16
N ALA A 123 -5.42 1.11 3.16
CA ALA A 123 -6.08 1.83 2.08
C ALA A 123 -5.98 3.34 2.28
N ILE A 124 -5.67 4.04 1.21
CA ILE A 124 -5.73 5.49 1.13
C ILE A 124 -6.71 5.92 0.04
N ILE A 125 -7.35 7.06 0.22
CA ILE A 125 -8.38 7.55 -0.69
C ILE A 125 -7.71 8.05 -1.98
N GLY A 126 -8.21 7.58 -3.14
CA GLY A 126 -7.75 8.07 -4.43
C GLY A 126 -8.18 9.52 -4.69
N GLY A 127 -7.31 10.30 -5.37
CA GLY A 127 -7.56 11.71 -5.67
C GLY A 127 -7.04 12.69 -4.61
N THR A 128 -6.42 12.18 -3.53
CA THR A 128 -5.91 12.98 -2.38
C THR A 128 -4.41 13.30 -2.49
N ALA A 129 -3.82 13.19 -3.67
CA ALA A 129 -2.36 13.35 -3.84
C ALA A 129 -1.81 14.68 -3.32
N ALA A 130 -2.56 15.78 -3.44
CA ALA A 130 -2.15 17.07 -2.88
C ALA A 130 -2.05 17.02 -1.35
N LEU A 131 -3.00 16.38 -0.68
CA LEU A 131 -2.98 16.17 0.77
C LEU A 131 -1.86 15.20 1.17
N GLU A 132 -1.75 14.06 0.49
CA GLU A 132 -0.70 13.07 0.74
C GLU A 132 0.70 13.70 0.68
N THR A 133 0.92 14.62 -0.27
CA THR A 133 2.19 15.33 -0.43
C THR A 133 2.52 16.20 0.78
N THR A 134 1.53 16.76 1.47
CA THR A 134 1.77 17.62 2.66
C THR A 134 2.31 16.83 3.87
N TRP A 135 2.15 15.51 3.89
CA TRP A 135 2.68 14.64 4.93
C TRP A 135 4.12 14.17 4.68
N ILE A 136 4.68 14.54 3.51
CA ILE A 136 6.05 14.20 3.11
C ILE A 136 6.93 15.40 3.41
N GLU A 137 7.78 15.27 4.44
CA GLU A 137 8.72 16.33 4.82
C GLU A 137 9.89 16.44 3.86
N ALA A 138 10.37 15.31 3.32
CA ALA A 138 11.49 15.27 2.39
C ALA A 138 11.52 13.98 1.56
N ILE A 139 12.12 14.06 0.38
CA ILE A 139 12.67 12.91 -0.34
C ILE A 139 14.14 12.81 0.10
N GLU A 140 14.45 11.81 0.95
CA GLU A 140 15.78 11.67 1.53
C GLU A 140 16.77 11.05 0.56
N ASP A 141 16.28 10.12 -0.28
CA ASP A 141 17.12 9.37 -1.19
C ASP A 141 16.28 8.68 -2.28
N VAL A 142 16.94 8.24 -3.35
CA VAL A 142 16.33 7.45 -4.43
C VAL A 142 17.29 6.36 -4.85
N ASP A 143 16.78 5.14 -5.02
CA ASP A 143 17.52 4.01 -5.57
C ASP A 143 16.83 3.51 -6.85
N LEU A 144 17.57 2.80 -7.71
CA LEU A 144 17.09 2.39 -9.02
C LEU A 144 16.59 3.58 -9.84
N ASP A 145 17.32 4.70 -9.81
CA ASP A 145 16.92 6.01 -10.34
C ASP A 145 16.80 6.05 -11.87
N ASP A 146 17.39 5.07 -12.57
CA ASP A 146 17.18 4.82 -13.99
C ASP A 146 15.72 4.46 -14.35
N LEU A 147 14.90 4.09 -13.35
CA LEU A 147 13.48 3.75 -13.53
C LEU A 147 12.53 4.95 -13.33
N ASN A 148 13.06 6.16 -13.08
CA ASN A 148 12.25 7.35 -12.82
C ASN A 148 11.08 7.50 -13.84
N PRO A 149 9.83 7.79 -13.39
CA PRO A 149 9.45 8.11 -12.01
C PRO A 149 9.13 6.90 -11.12
N GLU A 150 9.24 5.68 -11.62
CA GLU A 150 8.94 4.44 -10.89
C GLU A 150 10.19 3.90 -10.15
N SER A 151 11.10 4.76 -9.75
CA SER A 151 12.26 4.42 -8.91
C SER A 151 11.83 3.98 -7.50
N LEU A 152 12.77 3.48 -6.71
CA LEU A 152 12.54 3.23 -5.29
C LEU A 152 12.87 4.51 -4.50
N TRP A 153 11.84 5.14 -3.97
CA TRP A 153 11.93 6.42 -3.28
C TRP A 153 11.98 6.24 -1.78
N LYS A 154 12.84 6.98 -1.10
CA LYS A 154 12.88 7.05 0.36
C LYS A 154 12.34 8.40 0.82
N PHE A 155 11.17 8.37 1.45
CA PHE A 155 10.50 9.55 1.99
C PHE A 155 10.69 9.63 3.51
N ARG A 156 10.87 10.84 4.02
CA ARG A 156 10.62 11.17 5.43
C ARG A 156 9.21 11.72 5.55
N VAL A 157 8.40 11.08 6.40
CA VAL A 157 6.99 11.45 6.60
C VAL A 157 6.69 11.76 8.04
N LYS A 158 5.70 12.64 8.24
CA LYS A 158 5.17 13.00 9.55
C LYS A 158 3.67 13.09 9.49
N GLY A 159 2.99 12.37 10.39
CA GLY A 159 1.53 12.35 10.43
C GLY A 159 0.89 11.79 9.16
N PHE A 160 1.56 10.85 8.46
CA PHE A 160 1.07 10.29 7.21
C PHE A 160 -0.17 9.42 7.46
N GLY A 161 -1.34 9.97 7.27
CA GLY A 161 -2.62 9.33 7.54
C GLY A 161 -3.72 10.32 7.94
N PRO A 162 -4.85 9.82 8.49
CA PRO A 162 -5.10 8.42 8.85
C PRO A 162 -5.31 7.50 7.63
N LEU A 163 -4.70 6.33 7.66
CA LEU A 163 -4.85 5.27 6.68
C LEU A 163 -5.78 4.19 7.22
N LEU A 164 -6.66 3.62 6.40
CA LEU A 164 -7.61 2.59 6.84
C LEU A 164 -6.99 1.19 6.69
N VAL A 165 -6.98 0.39 7.74
CA VAL A 165 -6.63 -1.03 7.66
C VAL A 165 -7.71 -1.75 6.87
N ALA A 166 -7.41 -2.13 5.63
CA ALA A 166 -8.35 -2.77 4.73
C ALA A 166 -8.12 -4.29 4.59
N MET A 167 -6.91 -4.77 4.90
CA MET A 167 -6.60 -6.19 5.04
C MET A 167 -5.62 -6.35 6.20
N ASP A 168 -5.83 -7.37 7.03
CA ASP A 168 -5.03 -7.63 8.23
C ASP A 168 -4.42 -9.04 8.27
N SER A 169 -3.55 -9.28 9.23
CA SER A 169 -2.87 -10.57 9.44
C SER A 169 -3.75 -11.64 10.11
N GLN A 170 -5.00 -11.34 10.43
CA GLN A 170 -5.96 -12.29 10.97
C GLN A 170 -6.88 -12.86 9.89
N GLY A 171 -6.64 -12.52 8.62
CA GLY A 171 -7.47 -12.94 7.50
C GLY A 171 -8.66 -12.01 7.23
N GLY A 172 -8.72 -10.85 7.88
CA GLY A 172 -9.74 -9.83 7.63
C GLY A 172 -9.49 -9.11 6.29
N SER A 173 -10.57 -8.90 5.51
CA SER A 173 -10.54 -8.12 4.27
C SER A 173 -11.85 -7.35 4.08
N LEU A 174 -11.76 -6.02 4.06
CA LEU A 174 -12.89 -5.15 3.71
C LEU A 174 -13.40 -5.41 2.30
N TYR A 175 -12.49 -5.71 1.38
CA TYR A 175 -12.85 -5.96 -0.02
C TYR A 175 -13.70 -7.22 -0.16
N SER A 176 -13.33 -8.31 0.52
CA SER A 176 -14.10 -9.56 0.55
C SER A 176 -15.45 -9.36 1.23
N LYS A 177 -15.50 -8.66 2.36
CA LYS A 177 -16.73 -8.33 3.09
C LYS A 177 -17.72 -7.54 2.23
N VAL A 178 -17.24 -6.48 1.55
CA VAL A 178 -18.07 -5.65 0.67
C VAL A 178 -18.52 -6.42 -0.57
N SER A 179 -17.63 -7.21 -1.17
CA SER A 179 -17.97 -8.03 -2.34
C SER A 179 -19.05 -9.07 -2.03
N ALA A 180 -18.95 -9.74 -0.89
CA ALA A 180 -19.97 -10.69 -0.43
C ALA A 180 -21.34 -9.99 -0.24
N ALA A 181 -21.36 -8.89 0.51
CA ALA A 181 -22.58 -8.13 0.74
C ALA A 181 -23.21 -7.57 -0.57
N ALA A 182 -22.38 -7.21 -1.53
CA ALA A 182 -22.87 -6.76 -2.85
C ALA A 182 -23.49 -7.91 -3.64
N LYS A 183 -22.90 -9.10 -3.61
CA LYS A 183 -23.45 -10.30 -4.26
C LYS A 183 -24.83 -10.66 -3.68
N ASP A 184 -24.98 -10.64 -2.36
CA ASP A 184 -26.25 -10.96 -1.67
C ASP A 184 -27.35 -9.96 -2.08
N ARG A 185 -27.03 -8.69 -2.26
CA ARG A 185 -27.99 -7.64 -2.63
C ARG A 185 -28.28 -7.59 -4.12
N ARG A 186 -27.46 -8.22 -4.97
CA ARG A 186 -27.51 -8.09 -6.43
C ARG A 186 -28.88 -8.50 -6.99
N ALA A 187 -29.42 -9.64 -6.58
CA ALA A 187 -30.70 -10.14 -7.09
C ALA A 187 -31.85 -9.18 -6.79
N ALA A 188 -31.94 -8.66 -5.57
CA ALA A 188 -32.97 -7.69 -5.17
C ALA A 188 -32.80 -6.35 -5.92
N ALA A 189 -31.57 -5.88 -6.11
CA ALA A 189 -31.31 -4.65 -6.86
C ALA A 189 -31.72 -4.77 -8.34
N LEU A 190 -31.41 -5.88 -9.00
CA LEU A 190 -31.80 -6.12 -10.38
C LEU A 190 -33.31 -6.25 -10.55
N ALA A 191 -33.99 -6.94 -9.61
CA ALA A 191 -35.44 -7.04 -9.59
C ALA A 191 -36.11 -5.66 -9.49
N ARG A 192 -35.61 -4.76 -8.65
CA ARG A 192 -36.10 -3.38 -8.54
C ARG A 192 -35.93 -2.56 -9.82
N LEU A 193 -34.92 -2.88 -10.65
CA LEU A 193 -34.63 -2.23 -11.91
C LEU A 193 -35.41 -2.89 -13.10
N GLY A 194 -36.25 -3.92 -12.84
CA GLY A 194 -36.97 -4.64 -13.86
C GLY A 194 -36.07 -5.54 -14.75
N VAL A 195 -34.85 -5.77 -14.35
CA VAL A 195 -33.88 -6.62 -15.08
C VAL A 195 -34.12 -8.08 -14.71
N ARG A 196 -34.53 -8.92 -15.71
CA ARG A 196 -34.60 -10.36 -15.53
C ARG A 196 -33.21 -10.98 -15.69
N ILE A 197 -32.72 -11.67 -14.64
CA ILE A 197 -31.49 -12.48 -14.75
C ILE A 197 -31.87 -13.77 -15.47
N ALA A 198 -31.30 -14.03 -16.66
CA ALA A 198 -31.38 -15.34 -17.28
C ALA A 198 -30.74 -16.36 -16.29
N ARG A 199 -31.48 -17.40 -15.93
CA ARG A 199 -30.91 -18.52 -15.17
C ARG A 199 -30.07 -19.33 -16.18
N ASN A 200 -28.77 -19.32 -15.99
CA ASN A 200 -27.84 -20.31 -16.59
C ASN A 200 -27.98 -21.63 -15.83
#